data_fa37dba9d69b0e7a5d83a82b2c8fb38e
#
_entry.id   fa37dba9d69b0e7a5d83a82b2c8fb38e
#
_cell.length_a   1.000
_cell.length_b   1.000
_cell.length_c   1.000
_cell.angle_alpha   90.00
_cell.angle_beta   90.00
_cell.angle_gamma   90.00
#
_symmetry.space_group_name_H-M   'P 1'
#
loop_
_entity.id
_entity.type
_entity.pdbx_description
1 polymer ?
#
loop_
_entity_poly.entity_id
_entity_poly.type
_entity_poly.pdbx_seq_one_letter_code
_entity_poly.pdbx_strand_id
1 'polypeptide(L)'
;QPPDHEPRATQYVPQMLGIIDLLERNGYAYKANDGDVNFSVRKFAGYGKLSGKSLDDLRAGERVAVDDAKQDPLDFVLWKAAREDEPADVKWPSKAYGPGRPGWHIECSAMATALLGKTLDIHGGGADLQFPHHENEIAQSEGAHGGIFARYWVHNGFVRVDDVKMSKSLGNFFTIREVLERFDAEVIRLFIVRAHYRSPINYSDVHLEDARASLLRLYNALSEDFSGPTDPSIIDWSGPFAVRFREAMDDDFNTPEAMAALYDLASELNRTRSAALEA
;
A
#
# COMPACT_ATOMS: atom_id res chain seq x y z
N GLN A 1 -15.09 7.44 -1.56
CA GLN A 1 -14.61 8.50 -2.47
C GLN A 1 -13.55 7.90 -3.38
N PRO A 2 -13.63 8.10 -4.71
CA PRO A 2 -12.59 7.63 -5.62
C PRO A 2 -11.30 8.43 -5.43
N PRO A 3 -10.15 7.90 -5.89
CA PRO A 3 -8.90 8.66 -5.91
C PRO A 3 -8.96 9.80 -6.92
N ASP A 4 -8.16 10.86 -6.73
CA ASP A 4 -8.10 12.00 -7.65
C ASP A 4 -7.48 11.62 -9.01
N HIS A 5 -6.57 10.64 -9.02
CA HIS A 5 -5.89 10.14 -10.20
C HIS A 5 -5.87 8.61 -10.24
N GLU A 6 -6.20 8.06 -11.40
CA GLU A 6 -6.09 6.62 -11.72
C GLU A 6 -5.19 6.45 -12.95
N PRO A 7 -3.86 6.60 -12.80
CA PRO A 7 -2.95 6.57 -13.94
C PRO A 7 -2.85 5.17 -14.55
N ARG A 8 -2.71 5.13 -15.88
CA ARG A 8 -2.45 3.90 -16.62
C ARG A 8 -1.00 3.90 -17.10
N ALA A 9 -0.23 2.90 -16.73
CA ALA A 9 1.19 2.77 -17.05
C ALA A 9 1.51 3.00 -18.53
N THR A 10 0.64 2.50 -19.42
CA THR A 10 0.79 2.66 -20.89
C THR A 10 0.81 4.12 -21.37
N GLN A 11 0.33 5.05 -20.58
CA GLN A 11 0.30 6.49 -20.90
C GLN A 11 1.57 7.22 -20.42
N TYR A 12 2.41 6.56 -19.61
CA TYR A 12 3.59 7.16 -18.96
C TYR A 12 4.92 6.57 -19.44
N VAL A 13 4.92 5.81 -20.54
CA VAL A 13 6.16 5.22 -21.08
C VAL A 13 7.23 6.28 -21.41
N PRO A 14 6.90 7.48 -21.97
CA PRO A 14 7.91 8.52 -22.15
C PRO A 14 8.56 9.00 -20.84
N GLN A 15 7.80 9.09 -19.75
CA GLN A 15 8.32 9.47 -18.43
C GLN A 15 9.21 8.37 -17.85
N MET A 16 8.86 7.10 -18.05
CA MET A 16 9.70 5.95 -17.65
C MET A 16 11.05 6.01 -18.37
N LEU A 17 11.05 6.22 -19.69
CA LEU A 17 12.27 6.37 -20.48
C LEU A 17 13.10 7.58 -20.01
N GLY A 18 12.44 8.67 -19.59
CA GLY A 18 13.12 9.84 -19.04
C GLY A 18 13.84 9.54 -17.70
N ILE A 19 13.22 8.74 -16.82
CA ILE A 19 13.86 8.30 -15.56
C ILE A 19 15.04 7.37 -15.87
N ILE A 20 14.91 6.44 -16.82
CA ILE A 20 15.98 5.53 -17.22
C ILE A 20 17.19 6.31 -17.75
N ASP A 21 16.98 7.34 -18.60
CA ASP A 21 18.03 8.22 -19.10
C ASP A 21 18.75 8.97 -17.96
N LEU A 22 18.01 9.46 -16.95
CA LEU A 22 18.61 10.08 -15.77
C LEU A 22 19.44 9.09 -14.96
N LEU A 23 18.94 7.86 -14.76
CA LEU A 23 19.66 6.80 -14.04
C LEU A 23 20.95 6.40 -14.77
N GLU A 24 20.93 6.35 -16.11
CA GLU A 24 22.11 6.03 -16.91
C GLU A 24 23.15 7.16 -16.79
N ARG A 25 22.74 8.43 -16.92
CA ARG A 25 23.62 9.60 -16.72
C ARG A 25 24.22 9.68 -15.32
N ASN A 26 23.46 9.26 -14.31
CA ASN A 26 23.91 9.22 -12.91
C ASN A 26 24.74 7.97 -12.59
N GLY A 27 24.92 7.05 -13.56
CA GLY A 27 25.73 5.85 -13.43
C GLY A 27 25.05 4.68 -12.74
N TYR A 28 23.75 4.75 -12.48
CA TYR A 28 22.97 3.69 -11.85
C TYR A 28 22.36 2.68 -12.83
N ALA A 29 22.25 3.01 -14.11
CA ALA A 29 21.74 2.11 -15.13
C ALA A 29 22.81 1.74 -16.16
N TYR A 30 22.67 0.58 -16.79
CA TYR A 30 23.52 0.10 -17.85
C TYR A 30 22.73 -0.78 -18.83
N LYS A 31 23.18 -0.81 -20.10
CA LYS A 31 22.65 -1.72 -21.12
C LYS A 31 23.41 -3.02 -21.07
N ALA A 32 22.69 -4.13 -20.96
CA ALA A 32 23.22 -5.49 -20.99
C ALA A 32 23.40 -6.01 -22.42
N ASN A 33 24.11 -7.14 -22.59
CA ASN A 33 24.42 -7.72 -23.90
C ASN A 33 23.19 -8.24 -24.65
N ASP A 34 22.12 -8.62 -23.93
CA ASP A 34 20.85 -9.05 -24.49
C ASP A 34 19.94 -7.89 -24.91
N GLY A 35 20.39 -6.65 -24.69
CA GLY A 35 19.66 -5.43 -25.02
C GLY A 35 18.80 -4.86 -23.88
N ASP A 36 18.63 -5.59 -22.79
CA ASP A 36 17.93 -5.11 -21.59
C ASP A 36 18.71 -3.96 -20.95
N VAL A 37 17.98 -3.03 -20.32
CA VAL A 37 18.58 -1.98 -19.47
C VAL A 37 18.30 -2.33 -18.02
N ASN A 38 19.35 -2.47 -17.22
CA ASN A 38 19.26 -2.88 -15.83
C ASN A 38 19.72 -1.76 -14.89
N PHE A 39 19.14 -1.73 -13.67
CA PHE A 39 19.61 -0.94 -12.56
C PHE A 39 20.71 -1.68 -11.82
N SER A 40 21.83 -1.00 -11.55
CA SER A 40 22.97 -1.53 -10.81
C SER A 40 22.79 -1.34 -9.32
N VAL A 41 22.26 -2.37 -8.64
CA VAL A 41 21.85 -2.32 -7.23
C VAL A 41 23.02 -1.97 -6.31
N ARG A 42 24.19 -2.54 -6.52
CA ARG A 42 25.37 -2.30 -5.66
C ARG A 42 25.92 -0.87 -5.74
N LYS A 43 25.57 -0.12 -6.78
CA LYS A 43 25.98 1.28 -6.88
C LYS A 43 25.10 2.20 -6.02
N PHE A 44 23.89 1.77 -5.65
CA PHE A 44 22.99 2.54 -4.80
C PHE A 44 23.20 2.19 -3.33
N ALA A 45 23.99 2.98 -2.63
CA ALA A 45 24.41 2.71 -1.24
C ALA A 45 23.26 2.58 -0.22
N GLY A 46 22.08 3.13 -0.53
CA GLY A 46 20.89 3.06 0.33
C GLY A 46 19.98 1.88 0.07
N TYR A 47 20.35 0.93 -0.80
CA TYR A 47 19.49 -0.20 -1.11
C TYR A 47 19.30 -1.12 0.09
N GLY A 48 18.06 -1.48 0.37
CA GLY A 48 17.68 -2.28 1.53
C GLY A 48 17.25 -1.48 2.76
N LYS A 49 17.30 -0.14 2.71
CA LYS A 49 16.98 0.73 3.85
C LYS A 49 15.51 0.64 4.30
N LEU A 50 14.56 0.39 3.39
CA LEU A 50 13.15 0.24 3.71
C LEU A 50 12.84 -1.14 4.25
N SER A 51 13.37 -2.16 3.62
CA SER A 51 13.11 -3.56 3.97
C SER A 51 13.96 -4.08 5.14
N GLY A 52 15.00 -3.34 5.53
CA GLY A 52 15.98 -3.77 6.53
C GLY A 52 16.89 -4.91 6.05
N LYS A 53 16.90 -5.20 4.74
CA LYS A 53 17.71 -6.27 4.16
C LYS A 53 19.07 -5.76 3.74
N SER A 54 20.14 -6.47 4.15
CA SER A 54 21.46 -6.24 3.57
C SER A 54 21.58 -6.90 2.20
N LEU A 55 22.46 -6.37 1.35
CA LEU A 55 22.75 -6.97 0.04
C LEU A 55 23.28 -8.40 0.15
N ASP A 56 23.98 -8.71 1.23
CA ASP A 56 24.54 -10.04 1.50
C ASP A 56 23.47 -11.06 1.91
N ASP A 57 22.36 -10.59 2.50
CA ASP A 57 21.21 -11.42 2.86
C ASP A 57 20.31 -11.72 1.65
N LEU A 58 20.46 -10.95 0.57
CA LEU A 58 19.66 -11.12 -0.65
C LEU A 58 20.26 -12.24 -1.50
N ARG A 59 19.60 -13.39 -1.48
CA ARG A 59 19.98 -14.52 -2.33
C ARG A 59 19.45 -14.32 -3.74
N ALA A 60 20.37 -14.15 -4.67
CA ALA A 60 20.03 -14.13 -6.10
C ALA A 60 19.40 -15.47 -6.49
N GLY A 61 18.30 -15.43 -7.24
CA GLY A 61 17.66 -16.61 -7.79
C GLY A 61 16.56 -17.28 -6.94
N GLU A 62 16.28 -16.79 -5.72
CA GLU A 62 15.17 -17.34 -4.91
C GLU A 62 13.78 -17.15 -5.55
N ARG A 63 13.60 -16.14 -6.41
CA ARG A 63 12.32 -15.84 -7.08
C ARG A 63 12.38 -15.84 -8.61
N VAL A 64 13.56 -15.62 -9.18
CA VAL A 64 13.78 -15.54 -10.63
C VAL A 64 15.12 -16.21 -10.94
N ALA A 65 15.20 -16.98 -12.01
CA ALA A 65 16.47 -17.54 -12.49
C ALA A 65 17.47 -16.41 -12.73
N VAL A 66 18.73 -16.62 -12.32
CA VAL A 66 19.81 -15.67 -12.56
C VAL A 66 20.01 -15.55 -14.06
N ASP A 67 19.99 -14.32 -14.57
CA ASP A 67 20.26 -14.02 -15.97
C ASP A 67 21.75 -13.68 -16.13
N ASP A 68 22.48 -14.49 -16.89
CA ASP A 68 23.91 -14.31 -17.13
C ASP A 68 24.27 -13.01 -17.88
N ALA A 69 23.26 -12.32 -18.44
CA ALA A 69 23.46 -11.03 -19.09
C ALA A 69 23.63 -9.87 -18.08
N LYS A 70 23.25 -10.04 -16.81
CA LYS A 70 23.37 -9.02 -15.77
C LYS A 70 24.79 -8.91 -15.22
N GLN A 71 25.21 -7.71 -14.82
CA GLN A 71 26.48 -7.47 -14.15
C GLN A 71 26.50 -8.04 -12.72
N ASP A 72 25.36 -7.94 -12.02
CA ASP A 72 25.14 -8.54 -10.71
C ASP A 72 23.77 -9.25 -10.69
N PRO A 73 23.66 -10.43 -10.05
CA PRO A 73 22.39 -11.14 -9.93
C PRO A 73 21.27 -10.36 -9.25
N LEU A 74 21.59 -9.39 -8.41
CA LEU A 74 20.63 -8.53 -7.73
C LEU A 74 20.07 -7.39 -8.60
N ASP A 75 20.72 -7.11 -9.75
CA ASP A 75 20.29 -6.06 -10.66
C ASP A 75 18.89 -6.36 -11.21
N PHE A 76 18.09 -5.33 -11.39
CA PHE A 76 16.73 -5.50 -11.88
C PHE A 76 16.48 -4.69 -13.16
N VAL A 77 15.55 -5.20 -13.98
CA VAL A 77 15.26 -4.64 -15.30
C VAL A 77 14.51 -3.31 -15.18
N LEU A 78 14.99 -2.29 -15.86
CA LEU A 78 14.33 -1.00 -16.09
C LEU A 78 13.62 -0.98 -17.45
N TRP A 79 14.25 -1.56 -18.48
CA TRP A 79 13.71 -1.68 -19.83
C TRP A 79 14.03 -3.06 -20.37
N LYS A 80 13.01 -3.79 -20.74
CA LYS A 80 13.16 -5.12 -21.35
C LYS A 80 13.14 -4.99 -22.86
N ALA A 81 14.22 -5.42 -23.52
CA ALA A 81 14.30 -5.43 -24.97
C ALA A 81 13.23 -6.34 -25.57
N ALA A 82 12.58 -5.88 -26.66
CA ALA A 82 11.55 -6.66 -27.34
C ALA A 82 12.15 -7.91 -28.00
N ARG A 83 11.46 -9.05 -27.86
CA ARG A 83 11.76 -10.27 -28.60
C ARG A 83 10.93 -10.35 -29.88
N GLU A 84 11.42 -11.10 -30.85
CA GLU A 84 10.76 -11.23 -32.16
C GLU A 84 9.36 -11.83 -32.06
N ASP A 85 9.17 -12.81 -31.17
CA ASP A 85 7.96 -13.57 -30.92
C ASP A 85 6.90 -12.84 -30.08
N GLU A 86 7.23 -11.67 -29.50
CA GLU A 86 6.29 -10.90 -28.71
C GLU A 86 5.29 -10.13 -29.59
N PRO A 87 4.01 -9.98 -29.17
CA PRO A 87 3.02 -9.16 -29.86
C PRO A 87 3.45 -7.71 -30.02
N ALA A 88 3.01 -7.04 -31.08
CA ALA A 88 3.39 -5.64 -31.35
C ALA A 88 2.81 -4.65 -30.34
N ASP A 89 1.67 -4.95 -29.75
CA ASP A 89 0.96 -4.11 -28.76
C ASP A 89 1.61 -4.07 -27.38
N VAL A 90 2.59 -4.97 -27.12
CA VAL A 90 3.41 -4.95 -25.90
C VAL A 90 4.81 -4.38 -26.13
N LYS A 91 5.05 -3.77 -27.29
CA LYS A 91 6.33 -3.18 -27.71
C LYS A 91 6.20 -1.67 -27.87
N TRP A 92 6.92 -0.91 -27.06
CA TRP A 92 7.01 0.53 -27.17
C TRP A 92 8.29 0.96 -27.86
N PRO A 93 8.27 1.97 -28.73
CA PRO A 93 9.49 2.46 -29.37
C PRO A 93 10.33 3.26 -28.38
N SER A 94 11.63 3.01 -28.39
CA SER A 94 12.63 3.84 -27.73
C SER A 94 13.78 4.11 -28.70
N LYS A 95 14.17 5.40 -28.85
CA LYS A 95 15.30 5.80 -29.68
C LYS A 95 16.64 5.38 -29.05
N ALA A 96 16.73 5.41 -27.73
CA ALA A 96 17.95 5.08 -27.01
C ALA A 96 18.16 3.58 -26.84
N TYR A 97 17.07 2.85 -26.54
CA TYR A 97 17.17 1.44 -26.10
C TYR A 97 16.62 0.44 -27.11
N GLY A 98 15.97 0.92 -28.18
CA GLY A 98 15.25 0.07 -29.15
C GLY A 98 13.85 -0.28 -28.66
N PRO A 99 13.09 -1.04 -29.50
CA PRO A 99 11.75 -1.49 -29.13
C PRO A 99 11.81 -2.36 -27.86
N GLY A 100 10.85 -2.17 -26.96
CA GLY A 100 10.83 -2.92 -25.70
C GLY A 100 9.65 -2.56 -24.82
N ARG A 101 9.73 -2.92 -23.57
CA ARG A 101 8.74 -2.59 -22.54
C ARG A 101 9.41 -2.19 -21.22
N PRO A 102 8.76 -1.33 -20.40
CA PRO A 102 9.29 -1.00 -19.08
C PRO A 102 9.31 -2.22 -18.16
N GLY A 103 10.24 -2.23 -17.21
CA GLY A 103 10.19 -3.09 -16.05
C GLY A 103 9.02 -2.70 -15.13
N TRP A 104 8.58 -3.61 -14.27
CA TRP A 104 7.42 -3.37 -13.42
C TRP A 104 7.58 -2.19 -12.45
N HIS A 105 8.75 -2.04 -11.84
CA HIS A 105 8.95 -1.04 -10.77
C HIS A 105 9.02 0.40 -11.29
N ILE A 106 9.54 0.60 -12.51
CA ILE A 106 9.70 1.95 -13.10
C ILE A 106 8.35 2.61 -13.43
N GLU A 107 7.30 1.80 -13.62
CA GLU A 107 5.96 2.29 -13.90
C GLU A 107 5.47 3.21 -12.78
N CYS A 108 5.53 2.72 -11.52
CA CYS A 108 5.09 3.47 -10.35
C CYS A 108 6.00 4.67 -10.08
N SER A 109 7.32 4.53 -10.17
CA SER A 109 8.26 5.63 -10.01
C SER A 109 7.97 6.77 -10.98
N ALA A 110 7.67 6.45 -12.25
CA ALA A 110 7.38 7.45 -13.27
C ALA A 110 6.01 8.12 -13.09
N MET A 111 4.97 7.34 -12.80
CA MET A 111 3.62 7.86 -12.59
C MET A 111 3.56 8.74 -11.34
N ALA A 112 4.14 8.29 -10.22
CA ALA A 112 4.19 9.04 -8.98
C ALA A 112 4.94 10.37 -9.15
N THR A 113 6.13 10.33 -9.77
CA THR A 113 6.90 11.56 -10.02
C THR A 113 6.18 12.55 -10.93
N ALA A 114 5.49 12.05 -11.97
CA ALA A 114 4.79 12.91 -12.91
C ALA A 114 3.54 13.58 -12.31
N LEU A 115 2.83 12.91 -11.41
CA LEU A 115 1.58 13.38 -10.84
C LEU A 115 1.74 14.12 -9.51
N LEU A 116 2.67 13.66 -8.67
CA LEU A 116 2.80 14.11 -7.29
C LEU A 116 4.14 14.80 -7.00
N GLY A 117 5.07 14.77 -7.95
CA GLY A 117 6.40 15.36 -7.80
C GLY A 117 7.46 14.35 -7.34
N LYS A 118 8.68 14.86 -7.08
CA LYS A 118 9.84 14.02 -6.79
C LYS A 118 9.83 13.41 -5.38
N THR A 119 9.12 14.03 -4.45
CA THR A 119 9.00 13.59 -3.06
C THR A 119 7.54 13.47 -2.71
N LEU A 120 7.12 12.28 -2.32
CA LEU A 120 5.78 11.98 -1.86
C LEU A 120 5.68 12.20 -0.36
N ASP A 121 4.51 12.62 0.13
CA ASP A 121 4.27 12.66 1.56
C ASP A 121 4.07 11.24 2.12
N ILE A 122 3.18 10.46 1.51
CA ILE A 122 2.88 9.08 1.91
C ILE A 122 2.92 8.17 0.68
N HIS A 123 3.59 7.03 0.79
CA HIS A 123 3.57 5.95 -0.18
C HIS A 123 3.16 4.65 0.51
N GLY A 124 2.19 3.94 -0.04
CA GLY A 124 1.61 2.78 0.60
C GLY A 124 1.35 1.61 -0.32
N GLY A 125 1.21 0.41 0.28
CA GLY A 125 0.88 -0.80 -0.45
C GLY A 125 0.75 -2.01 0.48
N GLY A 126 0.63 -3.20 -0.09
CA GLY A 126 0.69 -4.44 0.67
C GLY A 126 2.09 -4.70 1.23
N ALA A 127 2.18 -5.46 2.32
CA ALA A 127 3.46 -5.82 2.93
C ALA A 127 4.40 -6.59 1.97
N ASP A 128 3.85 -7.25 0.97
CA ASP A 128 4.59 -7.93 -0.08
C ASP A 128 5.26 -6.98 -1.09
N LEU A 129 4.78 -5.74 -1.19
CA LEU A 129 5.39 -4.72 -2.04
C LEU A 129 6.59 -4.03 -1.39
N GLN A 130 6.75 -4.12 -0.05
CA GLN A 130 7.89 -3.53 0.63
C GLN A 130 9.21 -3.96 0.00
N PHE A 131 9.32 -5.25 -0.35
CA PHE A 131 10.46 -5.80 -1.07
C PHE A 131 9.99 -6.85 -2.10
N PRO A 132 10.47 -6.78 -3.37
CA PRO A 132 11.46 -5.81 -3.87
C PRO A 132 10.86 -4.51 -4.43
N HIS A 133 9.52 -4.38 -4.57
CA HIS A 133 8.91 -3.33 -5.39
C HIS A 133 9.23 -1.92 -4.89
N HIS A 134 8.84 -1.58 -3.65
CA HIS A 134 9.04 -0.25 -3.08
C HIS A 134 10.53 0.06 -2.85
N GLU A 135 11.35 -0.94 -2.52
CA GLU A 135 12.80 -0.76 -2.43
C GLU A 135 13.40 -0.37 -3.80
N ASN A 136 12.91 -0.99 -4.87
CA ASN A 136 13.33 -0.66 -6.24
C ASN A 136 12.81 0.72 -6.68
N GLU A 137 11.60 1.13 -6.27
CA GLU A 137 11.10 2.48 -6.53
C GLU A 137 11.95 3.55 -5.84
N ILE A 138 12.38 3.31 -4.58
CA ILE A 138 13.34 4.18 -3.88
C ILE A 138 14.62 4.31 -4.70
N ALA A 139 15.21 3.20 -5.08
CA ALA A 139 16.47 3.18 -5.82
C ALA A 139 16.34 3.94 -7.16
N GLN A 140 15.24 3.73 -7.89
CA GLN A 140 14.96 4.41 -9.15
C GLN A 140 14.76 5.92 -8.96
N SER A 141 13.89 6.32 -8.05
CA SER A 141 13.49 7.71 -7.88
C SER A 141 14.61 8.54 -7.24
N GLU A 142 15.25 8.03 -6.20
CA GLU A 142 16.37 8.72 -5.53
C GLU A 142 17.63 8.70 -6.39
N GLY A 143 17.89 7.60 -7.10
CA GLY A 143 19.01 7.52 -8.06
C GLY A 143 18.86 8.47 -9.25
N ALA A 144 17.62 8.70 -9.73
CA ALA A 144 17.34 9.61 -10.84
C ALA A 144 17.35 11.09 -10.42
N HIS A 145 16.73 11.41 -9.28
CA HIS A 145 16.44 12.81 -8.92
C HIS A 145 17.24 13.35 -7.75
N GLY A 146 17.84 12.47 -6.95
CA GLY A 146 18.41 12.81 -5.64
C GLY A 146 17.31 13.14 -4.61
N GLY A 147 17.65 13.05 -3.34
CA GLY A 147 16.72 13.34 -2.25
C GLY A 147 15.79 12.18 -1.91
N ILE A 148 14.87 12.40 -0.99
CA ILE A 148 13.97 11.38 -0.46
C ILE A 148 12.79 11.18 -1.42
N PHE A 149 12.47 9.93 -1.78
CA PHE A 149 11.34 9.60 -2.63
C PHE A 149 10.00 9.70 -1.87
N ALA A 150 9.90 9.10 -0.69
CA ALA A 150 8.71 9.19 0.15
C ALA A 150 9.07 9.44 1.62
N ARG A 151 8.30 10.32 2.28
CA ARG A 151 8.52 10.69 3.69
C ARG A 151 8.02 9.60 4.62
N TYR A 152 6.84 9.04 4.33
CA TYR A 152 6.19 8.00 5.13
C TYR A 152 5.82 6.81 4.25
N TRP A 153 6.05 5.61 4.81
CA TRP A 153 5.74 4.34 4.16
C TRP A 153 4.69 3.60 4.97
N VAL A 154 3.60 3.20 4.31
CA VAL A 154 2.48 2.51 4.94
C VAL A 154 2.27 1.16 4.27
N HIS A 155 2.44 0.07 5.01
CA HIS A 155 2.29 -1.29 4.48
C HIS A 155 1.18 -2.03 5.21
N ASN A 156 0.18 -2.50 4.47
CA ASN A 156 -0.94 -3.26 5.00
C ASN A 156 -0.56 -4.74 5.19
N GLY A 157 -1.01 -5.31 6.29
CA GLY A 157 -0.98 -6.76 6.50
C GLY A 157 -1.83 -7.52 5.47
N PHE A 158 -1.59 -8.82 5.38
CA PHE A 158 -2.32 -9.69 4.44
C PHE A 158 -3.73 -10.01 4.94
N VAL A 159 -4.64 -10.22 4.00
CA VAL A 159 -5.92 -10.89 4.30
C VAL A 159 -5.68 -12.40 4.29
N ARG A 160 -6.10 -13.06 5.37
CA ARG A 160 -6.11 -14.51 5.53
C ARG A 160 -7.56 -15.00 5.54
N VAL A 161 -7.76 -16.24 5.20
CA VAL A 161 -9.04 -16.96 5.30
C VAL A 161 -8.76 -18.21 6.10
N ASP A 162 -9.39 -18.36 7.25
CA ASP A 162 -9.16 -19.47 8.18
C ASP A 162 -7.66 -19.67 8.47
N ASP A 163 -6.96 -18.56 8.80
CA ASP A 163 -5.52 -18.48 9.07
C ASP A 163 -4.59 -18.81 7.90
N VAL A 164 -5.14 -19.09 6.71
CA VAL A 164 -4.36 -19.34 5.49
C VAL A 164 -4.36 -18.08 4.62
N LYS A 165 -3.22 -17.72 4.03
CA LYS A 165 -3.14 -16.59 3.09
C LYS A 165 -4.14 -16.76 1.96
N MET A 166 -4.99 -15.75 1.74
CA MET A 166 -5.96 -15.75 0.64
C MET A 166 -5.23 -15.74 -0.70
N SER A 167 -5.54 -16.71 -1.58
CA SER A 167 -5.01 -16.74 -2.94
C SER A 167 -5.94 -17.46 -3.90
N LYS A 168 -5.90 -17.06 -5.17
CA LYS A 168 -6.67 -17.73 -6.23
C LYS A 168 -6.25 -19.19 -6.43
N SER A 169 -4.95 -19.48 -6.29
CA SER A 169 -4.40 -20.84 -6.46
C SER A 169 -4.86 -21.82 -5.38
N LEU A 170 -5.21 -21.33 -4.18
CA LEU A 170 -5.71 -22.15 -3.08
C LEU A 170 -7.24 -22.31 -3.10
N GLY A 171 -7.95 -21.61 -3.99
CA GLY A 171 -9.41 -21.66 -4.07
C GLY A 171 -10.14 -21.03 -2.87
N ASN A 172 -9.40 -20.35 -1.99
CA ASN A 172 -9.96 -19.64 -0.83
C ASN A 172 -10.12 -18.12 -1.11
N PHE A 173 -10.27 -17.76 -2.37
CA PHE A 173 -10.45 -16.38 -2.82
C PHE A 173 -11.91 -16.05 -3.05
N PHE A 174 -12.39 -14.94 -2.52
CA PHE A 174 -13.69 -14.34 -2.81
C PHE A 174 -13.54 -12.83 -2.96
N THR A 175 -14.49 -12.22 -3.64
CA THR A 175 -14.49 -10.80 -3.93
C THR A 175 -15.25 -10.03 -2.86
N ILE A 176 -14.91 -8.74 -2.69
CA ILE A 176 -15.71 -7.83 -1.85
C ILE A 176 -17.17 -7.81 -2.30
N ARG A 177 -17.45 -7.93 -3.60
CA ARG A 177 -18.80 -7.96 -4.15
C ARG A 177 -19.61 -9.13 -3.62
N GLU A 178 -19.04 -10.32 -3.57
CA GLU A 178 -19.69 -11.51 -2.99
C GLU A 178 -19.95 -11.34 -1.49
N VAL A 179 -19.05 -10.70 -0.76
CA VAL A 179 -19.24 -10.40 0.66
C VAL A 179 -20.35 -9.37 0.87
N LEU A 180 -20.47 -8.37 -0.01
CA LEU A 180 -21.53 -7.34 0.04
C LEU A 180 -22.93 -7.90 -0.23
N GLU A 181 -23.08 -9.08 -0.82
CA GLU A 181 -24.38 -9.75 -0.96
C GLU A 181 -24.93 -10.25 0.38
N ARG A 182 -24.08 -10.39 1.41
CA ARG A 182 -24.41 -10.97 2.71
C ARG A 182 -24.25 -10.01 3.88
N PHE A 183 -23.35 -9.03 3.74
CA PHE A 183 -23.00 -8.07 4.79
C PHE A 183 -23.03 -6.64 4.28
N ASP A 184 -23.54 -5.73 5.09
CA ASP A 184 -23.53 -4.31 4.79
C ASP A 184 -22.08 -3.78 4.68
N ALA A 185 -21.89 -2.82 3.78
CA ALA A 185 -20.57 -2.20 3.53
C ALA A 185 -19.94 -1.63 4.80
N GLU A 186 -20.74 -1.12 5.73
CA GLU A 186 -20.27 -0.53 6.97
C GLU A 186 -19.76 -1.60 7.95
N VAL A 187 -20.38 -2.79 7.96
CA VAL A 187 -19.89 -3.95 8.73
C VAL A 187 -18.51 -4.37 8.22
N ILE A 188 -18.33 -4.44 6.89
CA ILE A 188 -17.04 -4.78 6.28
C ILE A 188 -15.98 -3.72 6.62
N ARG A 189 -16.34 -2.44 6.55
CA ARG A 189 -15.44 -1.34 6.94
C ARG A 189 -15.03 -1.42 8.40
N LEU A 190 -15.99 -1.66 9.30
CA LEU A 190 -15.68 -1.84 10.72
C LEU A 190 -14.78 -3.06 10.95
N PHE A 191 -15.05 -4.19 10.28
CA PHE A 191 -14.21 -5.38 10.35
C PHE A 191 -12.75 -5.07 10.00
N ILE A 192 -12.51 -4.24 8.96
CA ILE A 192 -11.16 -3.84 8.54
C ILE A 192 -10.52 -2.92 9.58
N VAL A 193 -11.20 -1.85 10.00
CA VAL A 193 -10.60 -0.82 10.87
C VAL A 193 -10.46 -1.24 12.33
N ARG A 194 -11.12 -2.31 12.77
CA ARG A 194 -10.94 -2.86 14.13
C ARG A 194 -9.63 -3.64 14.30
N ALA A 195 -8.91 -3.90 13.22
CA ALA A 195 -7.54 -4.42 13.24
C ALA A 195 -6.55 -3.31 12.89
N HIS A 196 -5.34 -3.35 13.48
CA HIS A 196 -4.28 -2.44 13.06
C HIS A 196 -3.87 -2.75 11.62
N TYR A 197 -3.71 -1.74 10.77
CA TYR A 197 -3.46 -1.92 9.34
C TYR A 197 -2.22 -2.77 9.02
N ARG A 198 -1.19 -2.75 9.88
CA ARG A 198 0.03 -3.58 9.73
C ARG A 198 -0.20 -5.06 10.04
N SER A 199 -1.26 -5.38 10.79
CA SER A 199 -1.57 -6.75 11.20
C SER A 199 -2.29 -7.51 10.10
N PRO A 200 -2.04 -8.81 9.94
CA PRO A 200 -2.87 -9.63 9.08
C PRO A 200 -4.32 -9.64 9.58
N ILE A 201 -5.28 -9.54 8.64
CA ILE A 201 -6.70 -9.65 8.94
C ILE A 201 -7.14 -11.08 8.62
N ASN A 202 -7.69 -11.80 9.61
CA ASN A 202 -8.26 -13.12 9.37
C ASN A 202 -9.76 -12.99 9.08
N TYR A 203 -10.12 -13.19 7.82
CA TYR A 203 -11.50 -13.16 7.37
C TYR A 203 -12.21 -14.48 7.71
N SER A 204 -13.37 -14.37 8.32
CA SER A 204 -14.39 -15.43 8.38
C SER A 204 -15.76 -14.78 8.55
N ASP A 205 -16.81 -15.53 8.24
CA ASP A 205 -18.19 -15.06 8.46
C ASP A 205 -18.45 -14.77 9.95
N VAL A 206 -17.87 -15.54 10.85
CA VAL A 206 -17.97 -15.31 12.30
C VAL A 206 -17.39 -13.95 12.69
N HIS A 207 -16.24 -13.58 12.15
CA HIS A 207 -15.63 -12.28 12.43
C HIS A 207 -16.44 -11.10 11.86
N LEU A 208 -17.15 -11.30 10.75
CA LEU A 208 -18.07 -10.28 10.22
C LEU A 208 -19.35 -10.16 11.06
N GLU A 209 -19.89 -11.26 11.58
CA GLU A 209 -21.01 -11.21 12.53
C GLU A 209 -20.60 -10.51 13.84
N ASP A 210 -19.40 -10.74 14.35
CA ASP A 210 -18.86 -10.02 15.50
C ASP A 210 -18.72 -8.52 15.22
N ALA A 211 -18.28 -8.16 14.01
CA ALA A 211 -18.21 -6.77 13.58
C ALA A 211 -19.61 -6.14 13.49
N ARG A 212 -20.60 -6.87 12.97
CA ARG A 212 -22.01 -6.45 12.92
C ARG A 212 -22.56 -6.17 14.33
N ALA A 213 -22.36 -7.09 15.25
CA ALA A 213 -22.78 -6.92 16.64
C ALA A 213 -22.10 -5.71 17.30
N SER A 214 -20.81 -5.50 17.03
CA SER A 214 -20.04 -4.36 17.53
C SER A 214 -20.52 -3.03 16.95
N LEU A 215 -20.85 -3.00 15.65
CA LEU A 215 -21.41 -1.83 14.98
C LEU A 215 -22.77 -1.45 15.57
N LEU A 216 -23.62 -2.45 15.79
CA LEU A 216 -24.96 -2.26 16.37
C LEU A 216 -24.89 -1.66 17.79
N ARG A 217 -23.86 -2.00 18.58
CA ARG A 217 -23.65 -1.36 19.90
C ARG A 217 -23.41 0.14 19.77
N LEU A 218 -22.64 0.61 18.76
CA LEU A 218 -22.42 2.02 18.52
C LEU A 218 -23.72 2.71 18.07
N TYR A 219 -24.47 2.10 17.17
CA TYR A 219 -25.77 2.64 16.74
C TYR A 219 -26.78 2.75 17.88
N ASN A 220 -26.86 1.73 18.74
CA ASN A 220 -27.72 1.76 19.91
C ASN A 220 -27.35 2.91 20.88
N ALA A 221 -26.06 3.24 21.00
CA ALA A 221 -25.63 4.39 21.79
C ALA A 221 -26.04 5.72 21.18
N LEU A 222 -26.15 5.83 19.86
CA LEU A 222 -26.60 7.05 19.19
C LEU A 222 -28.11 7.30 19.33
N SER A 223 -28.95 6.29 19.53
CA SER A 223 -30.41 6.32 19.69
C SER A 223 -31.20 7.27 18.76
N GLU A 224 -32.50 6.99 18.56
CA GLU A 224 -33.39 7.76 17.66
C GLU A 224 -33.60 9.23 18.08
N ASP A 225 -33.35 9.55 19.35
CA ASP A 225 -33.55 10.90 19.89
C ASP A 225 -32.33 11.85 19.75
N PHE A 226 -31.29 11.42 19.01
CA PHE A 226 -30.11 12.27 18.80
C PHE A 226 -30.44 13.38 17.80
N SER A 227 -30.85 14.51 18.34
CA SER A 227 -31.07 15.78 17.61
C SER A 227 -29.90 16.76 17.71
N GLY A 228 -28.75 16.26 18.21
CA GLY A 228 -27.55 17.09 18.40
C GLY A 228 -26.89 17.46 17.05
N PRO A 229 -26.09 18.55 17.09
CA PRO A 229 -25.36 18.96 15.90
C PRO A 229 -24.34 17.90 15.47
N THR A 230 -24.25 17.66 14.18
CA THR A 230 -23.28 16.74 13.56
C THR A 230 -22.00 17.44 13.10
N ASP A 231 -21.83 18.71 13.51
CA ASP A 231 -20.64 19.49 13.14
C ASP A 231 -19.42 19.03 13.94
N PRO A 232 -18.38 18.47 13.28
CA PRO A 232 -17.16 18.05 13.96
C PRO A 232 -16.43 19.18 14.71
N SER A 233 -16.68 20.44 14.37
CA SER A 233 -16.03 21.59 15.00
C SER A 233 -16.41 21.79 16.47
N ILE A 234 -17.52 21.17 16.91
CA ILE A 234 -18.01 21.26 18.30
C ILE A 234 -17.45 20.17 19.22
N ILE A 235 -16.66 19.22 18.70
CA ILE A 235 -16.07 18.17 19.51
C ILE A 235 -15.11 18.80 20.53
N ASP A 236 -15.37 18.56 21.83
CA ASP A 236 -14.41 18.87 22.88
C ASP A 236 -13.26 17.86 22.84
N TRP A 237 -12.19 18.24 22.14
CA TRP A 237 -10.98 17.43 22.03
C TRP A 237 -10.15 17.36 23.33
N SER A 238 -10.56 18.07 24.39
CA SER A 238 -9.97 17.96 25.73
C SER A 238 -10.62 16.87 26.60
N GLY A 239 -11.77 16.37 26.18
CA GLY A 239 -12.49 15.31 26.87
C GLY A 239 -11.72 13.98 26.88
N PRO A 240 -11.85 13.16 27.93
CA PRO A 240 -10.99 11.99 28.14
C PRO A 240 -11.07 10.95 27.01
N PHE A 241 -12.23 10.75 26.42
CA PHE A 241 -12.40 9.80 25.31
C PHE A 241 -11.84 10.38 24.00
N ALA A 242 -12.00 11.68 23.76
CA ALA A 242 -11.45 12.35 22.57
C ALA A 242 -9.92 12.40 22.63
N VAL A 243 -9.33 12.64 23.80
CA VAL A 243 -7.87 12.57 24.00
C VAL A 243 -7.35 11.18 23.68
N ARG A 244 -7.92 10.12 24.27
CA ARG A 244 -7.52 8.73 23.99
C ARG A 244 -7.66 8.36 22.52
N PHE A 245 -8.76 8.76 21.89
CA PHE A 245 -8.96 8.53 20.46
C PHE A 245 -7.86 9.18 19.62
N ARG A 246 -7.57 10.46 19.89
CA ARG A 246 -6.53 11.20 19.16
C ARG A 246 -5.15 10.60 19.38
N GLU A 247 -4.78 10.31 20.63
CA GLU A 247 -3.49 9.68 20.95
C GLU A 247 -3.31 8.34 20.23
N ALA A 248 -4.36 7.53 20.19
CA ALA A 248 -4.32 6.27 19.43
C ALA A 248 -4.15 6.50 17.92
N MET A 249 -4.84 7.47 17.35
CA MET A 249 -4.73 7.79 15.92
C MET A 249 -3.39 8.44 15.57
N ASP A 250 -2.78 9.18 16.50
CA ASP A 250 -1.45 9.77 16.36
C ASP A 250 -0.32 8.72 16.52
N ASP A 251 -0.62 7.58 17.12
CA ASP A 251 0.29 6.42 17.26
C ASP A 251 0.11 5.45 16.09
N ASP A 252 0.65 5.79 14.93
CA ASP A 252 0.67 4.96 13.73
C ASP A 252 -0.73 4.46 13.29
N PHE A 253 -1.75 5.31 13.42
CA PHE A 253 -3.14 4.98 13.11
C PHE A 253 -3.64 3.73 13.87
N ASN A 254 -3.40 3.67 15.18
CA ASN A 254 -3.83 2.55 16.04
C ASN A 254 -5.36 2.54 16.19
N THR A 255 -6.04 2.17 15.11
CA THR A 255 -7.50 2.12 15.06
C THR A 255 -8.12 1.16 16.07
N PRO A 256 -7.51 0.02 16.49
CA PRO A 256 -8.03 -0.80 17.58
C PRO A 256 -8.21 -0.02 18.89
N GLU A 257 -7.20 0.75 19.31
CA GLU A 257 -7.28 1.57 20.54
C GLU A 257 -8.24 2.75 20.37
N ALA A 258 -8.27 3.38 19.20
CA ALA A 258 -9.24 4.41 18.88
C ALA A 258 -10.68 3.89 18.97
N MET A 259 -10.95 2.70 18.45
CA MET A 259 -12.24 2.02 18.57
C MET A 259 -12.58 1.65 20.02
N ALA A 260 -11.60 1.23 20.82
CA ALA A 260 -11.82 0.97 22.24
C ALA A 260 -12.31 2.22 22.98
N ALA A 261 -11.71 3.39 22.70
CA ALA A 261 -12.16 4.67 23.26
C ALA A 261 -13.63 5.00 22.87
N LEU A 262 -14.05 4.69 21.63
CA LEU A 262 -15.44 4.89 21.19
C LEU A 262 -16.41 3.91 21.86
N TYR A 263 -16.03 2.64 22.08
CA TYR A 263 -16.88 1.69 22.81
C TYR A 263 -17.02 2.03 24.28
N ASP A 264 -15.98 2.57 24.91
CA ASP A 264 -16.04 3.06 26.28
C ASP A 264 -16.97 4.29 26.38
N LEU A 265 -16.87 5.22 25.43
CA LEU A 265 -17.77 6.38 25.34
C LEU A 265 -19.24 5.93 25.16
N ALA A 266 -19.50 4.98 24.26
CA ALA A 266 -20.83 4.44 24.05
C ALA A 266 -21.41 3.78 25.32
N SER A 267 -20.57 3.06 26.05
CA SER A 267 -20.95 2.43 27.32
C SER A 267 -21.27 3.47 28.40
N GLU A 268 -20.46 4.52 28.52
CA GLU A 268 -20.69 5.63 29.44
C GLU A 268 -21.97 6.40 29.12
N LEU A 269 -22.22 6.67 27.83
CA LEU A 269 -23.43 7.32 27.35
C LEU A 269 -24.68 6.53 27.73
N ASN A 270 -24.71 5.22 27.50
CA ASN A 270 -25.82 4.37 27.86
C ASN A 270 -26.05 4.30 29.37
N ARG A 271 -24.99 4.25 30.19
CA ARG A 271 -25.05 4.29 31.65
C ARG A 271 -25.66 5.58 32.17
N THR A 272 -25.24 6.71 31.61
CA THR A 272 -25.75 8.05 32.02
C THR A 272 -27.23 8.21 31.67
N ARG A 273 -27.67 7.72 30.51
CA ARG A 273 -29.08 7.73 30.11
C ARG A 273 -29.95 6.88 31.04
N SER A 274 -29.52 5.68 31.39
CA SER A 274 -30.27 4.82 32.31
C SER A 274 -30.44 5.47 33.66
N ALA A 275 -29.37 6.07 34.21
CA ALA A 275 -29.44 6.79 35.45
C ALA A 275 -30.39 8.04 35.43
N ALA A 276 -30.46 8.73 34.27
CA ALA A 276 -31.37 9.86 34.08
C ALA A 276 -32.83 9.45 33.93
N LEU A 277 -33.13 8.22 33.52
CA LEU A 277 -34.50 7.68 33.41
C LEU A 277 -35.04 7.15 34.77
N GLU A 278 -34.12 6.78 35.67
CA GLU A 278 -34.46 6.29 37.02
C GLU A 278 -34.61 7.42 38.07
N ALA A 279 -34.21 8.64 37.75
CA ALA A 279 -34.24 9.84 38.64
C ALA A 279 -35.46 10.69 38.37
#